data_f42cdce1df2b78eae2b80c9021dc252a
#
_entry.id   f42cdce1df2b78eae2b80c9021dc252a
#
_cell.length_a   1.000
_cell.length_b   1.000
_cell.length_c   1.000
_cell.angle_alpha   90.00
_cell.angle_beta   90.00
_cell.angle_gamma   90.00
#
_symmetry.space_group_name_H-M   'P 1'
#
loop_
_entity.id
_entity.type
_entity.pdbx_description
1 polymer ?
#
loop_
_entity_poly.entity_id
_entity_poly.type
_entity_poly.pdbx_seq_one_letter_code
_entity_poly.pdbx_strand_id
1 'polypeptide(L)'
;MQARAGAQLLQVFESNAEYLGPSEFETFALPYLVRINKEVKELIAKEGLPTVPMTVFAKGGHYALESLGKSGYETVGLDWTIDPSAARAKVGDRVTLQGNLDPCALYAPTEEIEKIVKNMASR
;
A
#
# COMPACT_ATOMS: atom_id res chain seq x y z
N MET A 1 -11.28 -11.69 11.86
CA MET A 1 -10.46 -12.55 12.74
C MET A 1 -9.21 -11.83 13.23
N GLN A 2 -8.33 -11.31 12.37
CA GLN A 2 -7.07 -10.66 12.78
C GLN A 2 -7.28 -9.49 13.75
N ALA A 3 -8.23 -8.57 13.46
CA ALA A 3 -8.56 -7.48 14.37
C ALA A 3 -9.04 -7.96 15.75
N ARG A 4 -9.85 -9.03 15.80
CA ARG A 4 -10.27 -9.67 17.07
C ARG A 4 -9.08 -10.25 17.86
N ALA A 5 -8.03 -10.69 17.16
CA ALA A 5 -6.80 -11.19 17.75
C ALA A 5 -5.81 -10.08 18.14
N GLY A 6 -6.17 -8.81 17.99
CA GLY A 6 -5.37 -7.66 18.40
C GLY A 6 -4.47 -7.09 17.31
N ALA A 7 -4.69 -7.40 16.03
CA ALA A 7 -3.97 -6.73 14.95
C ALA A 7 -4.29 -5.23 14.94
N GLN A 8 -3.26 -4.39 14.89
CA GLN A 8 -3.35 -2.93 14.92
C GLN A 8 -3.20 -2.30 13.54
N LEU A 9 -2.86 -3.10 12.52
CA LEU A 9 -2.78 -2.73 11.12
C LEU A 9 -3.16 -3.94 10.28
N LEU A 10 -3.96 -3.74 9.25
CA LEU A 10 -4.31 -4.78 8.28
C LEU A 10 -3.76 -4.43 6.92
N GLN A 11 -3.35 -5.43 6.14
CA GLN A 11 -2.85 -5.21 4.79
C GLN A 11 -3.54 -6.11 3.79
N VAL A 12 -3.91 -5.53 2.65
CA VAL A 12 -4.42 -6.23 1.47
C VAL A 12 -3.32 -6.24 0.41
N PHE A 13 -3.01 -7.43 -0.10
CA PHE A 13 -2.02 -7.63 -1.15
C PHE A 13 -2.72 -7.84 -2.48
N GLU A 14 -2.49 -6.93 -3.44
CA GLU A 14 -2.80 -7.12 -4.86
C GLU A 14 -1.50 -7.44 -5.60
N SER A 15 -1.16 -8.73 -5.61
CA SER A 15 0.15 -9.19 -6.11
C SER A 15 0.24 -9.26 -7.63
N ASN A 16 -0.86 -9.06 -8.34
CA ASN A 16 -0.97 -9.28 -9.78
C ASN A 16 -1.21 -7.97 -10.58
N ALA A 17 -1.16 -6.81 -9.93
CA ALA A 17 -1.39 -5.52 -10.60
C ALA A 17 -0.42 -5.29 -11.78
N GLU A 18 0.80 -5.82 -11.72
CA GLU A 18 1.78 -5.74 -12.81
C GLU A 18 1.36 -6.40 -14.12
N TYR A 19 0.40 -7.35 -14.06
CA TYR A 19 -0.13 -8.06 -15.24
C TYR A 19 -1.37 -7.41 -15.85
N LEU A 20 -1.88 -6.35 -15.22
CA LEU A 20 -3.07 -5.63 -15.66
C LEU A 20 -2.68 -4.30 -16.29
N GLY A 21 -3.39 -3.90 -17.33
CA GLY A 21 -3.38 -2.53 -17.81
C GLY A 21 -4.21 -1.59 -16.89
N PRO A 22 -4.08 -0.26 -17.05
CA PRO A 22 -4.85 0.69 -16.26
C PRO A 22 -6.36 0.45 -16.32
N SER A 23 -6.91 0.20 -17.50
CA SER A 23 -8.34 -0.04 -17.72
C SER A 23 -8.84 -1.31 -17.03
N GLU A 24 -8.06 -2.39 -17.14
CA GLU A 24 -8.37 -3.68 -16.54
C GLU A 24 -8.30 -3.60 -15.00
N PHE A 25 -7.33 -2.90 -14.47
CA PHE A 25 -7.22 -2.68 -13.02
C PHE A 25 -8.42 -1.89 -12.48
N GLU A 26 -8.79 -0.78 -13.13
CA GLU A 26 -9.96 0.02 -12.75
C GLU A 26 -11.26 -0.78 -12.83
N THR A 27 -11.35 -1.72 -13.77
CA THR A 27 -12.57 -2.50 -13.99
C THR A 27 -12.63 -3.74 -13.09
N PHE A 28 -11.53 -4.46 -12.94
CA PHE A 28 -11.54 -5.81 -12.36
C PHE A 28 -10.83 -5.93 -11.00
N ALA A 29 -9.99 -4.98 -10.59
CA ALA A 29 -9.29 -5.03 -9.32
C ALA A 29 -9.75 -3.94 -8.33
N LEU A 30 -9.72 -2.68 -8.73
CA LEU A 30 -10.00 -1.55 -7.86
C LEU A 30 -11.35 -1.62 -7.14
N PRO A 31 -12.48 -2.00 -7.79
CA PRO A 31 -13.78 -2.04 -7.11
C PRO A 31 -13.81 -3.04 -5.95
N TYR A 32 -13.10 -4.15 -6.10
CA TYR A 32 -12.98 -5.16 -5.04
C TYR A 32 -12.07 -4.70 -3.91
N LEU A 33 -10.98 -4.00 -4.20
CA LEU A 33 -10.12 -3.41 -3.17
C LEU A 33 -10.88 -2.39 -2.33
N VAL A 34 -11.63 -1.50 -2.98
CA VAL A 34 -12.51 -0.52 -2.30
C VAL A 34 -13.56 -1.23 -1.44
N ARG A 35 -14.20 -2.25 -1.98
CA ARG A 35 -15.21 -3.04 -1.28
C ARG A 35 -14.63 -3.75 -0.06
N ILE A 36 -13.47 -4.39 -0.18
CA ILE A 36 -12.78 -5.06 0.94
C ILE A 36 -12.50 -4.06 2.06
N ASN A 37 -11.95 -2.89 1.74
CA ASN A 37 -11.67 -1.86 2.73
C ASN A 37 -12.94 -1.46 3.48
N LYS A 38 -14.00 -1.13 2.75
CA LYS A 38 -15.29 -0.70 3.32
C LYS A 38 -15.91 -1.78 4.20
N GLU A 39 -16.08 -3.00 3.67
CA GLU A 39 -16.75 -4.09 4.39
C GLU A 39 -15.97 -4.51 5.65
N VAL A 40 -14.64 -4.54 5.59
CA VAL A 40 -13.82 -4.87 6.78
C VAL A 40 -13.99 -3.81 7.86
N LYS A 41 -13.97 -2.53 7.52
CA LYS A 41 -14.18 -1.44 8.49
C LYS A 41 -15.59 -1.46 9.09
N GLU A 42 -16.60 -1.71 8.28
CA GLU A 42 -17.98 -1.86 8.74
C GLU A 42 -18.14 -3.05 9.71
N LEU A 43 -17.52 -4.19 9.41
CA LEU A 43 -17.53 -5.36 10.30
C LEU A 43 -16.82 -5.10 11.63
N ILE A 44 -15.66 -4.43 11.59
CA ILE A 44 -14.92 -4.04 12.79
C ILE A 44 -15.78 -3.14 13.67
N ALA A 45 -16.41 -2.12 13.10
CA ALA A 45 -17.28 -1.19 13.81
C ALA A 45 -18.52 -1.89 14.37
N LYS A 46 -19.16 -2.78 13.60
CA LYS A 46 -20.32 -3.57 14.02
C LYS A 46 -20.02 -4.47 15.23
N GLU A 47 -18.79 -4.93 15.35
CA GLU A 47 -18.35 -5.76 16.47
C GLU A 47 -17.88 -4.94 17.69
N GLY A 48 -17.94 -3.61 17.62
CA GLY A 48 -17.47 -2.74 18.71
C GLY A 48 -15.96 -2.78 18.94
N LEU A 49 -15.20 -3.23 17.93
CA LEU A 49 -13.75 -3.26 18.00
C LEU A 49 -13.15 -1.89 17.67
N PRO A 50 -11.95 -1.57 18.18
CA PRO A 50 -11.24 -0.35 17.79
C PRO A 50 -11.00 -0.28 16.28
N THR A 51 -11.06 0.92 15.73
CA THR A 51 -10.72 1.16 14.32
C THR A 51 -9.29 0.70 14.03
N VAL A 52 -9.14 -0.11 12.98
CA VAL A 52 -7.83 -0.62 12.54
C VAL A 52 -7.53 -0.03 11.17
N PRO A 53 -6.43 0.74 11.01
CA PRO A 53 -6.03 1.26 9.70
C PRO A 53 -5.67 0.12 8.75
N MET A 54 -5.85 0.37 7.44
CA MET A 54 -5.61 -0.63 6.41
C MET A 54 -4.62 -0.11 5.37
N THR A 55 -3.72 -0.99 4.98
CA THR A 55 -2.77 -0.78 3.89
C THR A 55 -3.22 -1.55 2.66
N VAL A 56 -3.09 -0.95 1.48
CA VAL A 56 -3.15 -1.66 0.20
C VAL A 56 -1.77 -1.68 -0.44
N PHE A 57 -1.33 -2.85 -0.90
CA PHE A 57 -0.10 -3.03 -1.65
C PHE A 57 -0.42 -3.65 -3.01
N ALA A 58 -0.24 -2.88 -4.08
CA ALA A 58 -0.47 -3.31 -5.46
C ALA A 58 0.89 -3.36 -6.18
N LYS A 59 1.50 -4.56 -6.24
CA LYS A 59 2.80 -4.77 -6.86
C LYS A 59 2.76 -4.40 -8.35
N GLY A 60 3.67 -3.51 -8.79
CA GLY A 60 3.71 -3.01 -10.16
C GLY A 60 2.58 -2.07 -10.55
N GLY A 61 1.66 -1.73 -9.61
CA GLY A 61 0.47 -0.91 -9.86
C GLY A 61 0.70 0.61 -9.84
N HIS A 62 1.86 1.11 -10.28
CA HIS A 62 2.20 2.55 -10.24
C HIS A 62 1.28 3.42 -11.10
N TYR A 63 0.68 2.84 -12.12
CA TYR A 63 -0.31 3.51 -12.96
C TYR A 63 -1.61 3.82 -12.20
N ALA A 64 -1.93 3.04 -11.16
CA ALA A 64 -3.16 3.14 -10.37
C ALA A 64 -2.99 3.91 -9.05
N LEU A 65 -1.83 4.52 -8.77
CA LEU A 65 -1.55 5.18 -7.48
C LEU A 65 -2.56 6.27 -7.13
N GLU A 66 -3.02 7.06 -8.10
CA GLU A 66 -4.02 8.08 -7.84
C GLU A 66 -5.36 7.47 -7.39
N SER A 67 -5.80 6.41 -8.04
CA SER A 67 -7.03 5.68 -7.69
C SER A 67 -6.89 4.96 -6.35
N LEU A 68 -5.71 4.35 -6.08
CA LEU A 68 -5.40 3.73 -4.80
C LEU A 68 -5.39 4.76 -3.67
N GLY A 69 -4.85 5.97 -3.89
CA GLY A 69 -4.88 7.07 -2.92
C GLY A 69 -6.29 7.58 -2.60
N LYS A 70 -7.28 7.26 -3.44
CA LYS A 70 -8.71 7.61 -3.25
C LYS A 70 -9.56 6.43 -2.78
N SER A 71 -8.99 5.25 -2.65
CA SER A 71 -9.70 3.99 -2.41
C SER A 71 -10.17 3.75 -0.97
N GLY A 72 -9.82 4.67 -0.05
CA GLY A 72 -10.22 4.62 1.36
C GLY A 72 -9.24 3.91 2.29
N TYR A 73 -8.13 3.39 1.77
CA TYR A 73 -7.02 2.89 2.60
C TYR A 73 -6.24 4.06 3.20
N GLU A 74 -5.75 3.90 4.42
CA GLU A 74 -4.93 4.91 5.09
C GLU A 74 -3.48 4.89 4.60
N THR A 75 -3.03 3.74 4.08
CA THR A 75 -1.66 3.54 3.62
C THR A 75 -1.64 2.87 2.25
N VAL A 76 -0.79 3.38 1.37
CA VAL A 76 -0.46 2.74 0.09
C VAL A 76 0.97 2.24 0.15
N GLY A 77 1.14 0.92 0.03
CA GLY A 77 2.44 0.28 -0.07
C GLY A 77 3.02 0.44 -1.48
N LEU A 78 4.29 0.79 -1.56
CA LEU A 78 5.05 0.92 -2.79
C LEU A 78 6.02 -0.23 -2.93
N ASP A 79 6.19 -0.76 -4.13
CA ASP A 79 7.33 -1.58 -4.44
C ASP A 79 8.55 -0.71 -4.85
N TRP A 80 9.68 -1.34 -5.05
CA TRP A 80 10.98 -0.67 -5.27
C TRP A 80 11.15 -0.06 -6.66
N THR A 81 10.19 -0.24 -7.57
CA THR A 81 10.31 0.20 -8.96
C THR A 81 9.83 1.63 -9.20
N ILE A 82 9.36 2.32 -8.16
CA ILE A 82 8.96 3.73 -8.23
C ILE A 82 9.74 4.59 -7.24
N ASP A 83 10.02 5.82 -7.64
CA ASP A 83 10.55 6.85 -6.74
C ASP A 83 9.46 7.32 -5.76
N PRO A 84 9.75 7.35 -4.42
CA PRO A 84 8.79 7.79 -3.42
C PRO A 84 8.25 9.22 -3.64
N SER A 85 9.09 10.15 -4.13
CA SER A 85 8.66 11.51 -4.43
C SER A 85 7.68 11.55 -5.61
N ALA A 86 7.91 10.71 -6.63
CA ALA A 86 6.98 10.58 -7.75
C ALA A 86 5.65 9.93 -7.32
N ALA A 87 5.69 8.96 -6.41
CA ALA A 87 4.50 8.39 -5.81
C ALA A 87 3.72 9.43 -4.99
N ARG A 88 4.42 10.21 -4.14
CA ARG A 88 3.83 11.30 -3.35
C ARG A 88 3.14 12.33 -4.23
N ALA A 89 3.74 12.73 -5.34
CA ALA A 89 3.14 13.66 -6.29
C ALA A 89 1.80 13.15 -6.87
N LYS A 90 1.67 11.83 -7.04
CA LYS A 90 0.42 11.21 -7.54
C LYS A 90 -0.67 11.10 -6.48
N VAL A 91 -0.32 10.69 -5.25
CA VAL A 91 -1.31 10.45 -4.19
C VAL A 91 -1.62 11.71 -3.37
N GLY A 92 -0.75 12.74 -3.42
CA GLY A 92 -0.85 13.92 -2.55
C GLY A 92 -0.68 13.53 -1.08
N ASP A 93 -1.21 14.35 -0.17
CA ASP A 93 -1.12 14.13 1.29
C ASP A 93 -2.27 13.28 1.87
N ARG A 94 -3.06 12.66 1.00
CA ARG A 94 -4.26 11.91 1.39
C ARG A 94 -3.97 10.62 2.15
N VAL A 95 -2.84 10.00 1.88
CA VAL A 95 -2.48 8.68 2.43
C VAL A 95 -1.02 8.65 2.88
N THR A 96 -0.72 7.75 3.80
CA THR A 96 0.66 7.39 4.13
C THR A 96 1.25 6.51 3.03
N LEU A 97 2.50 6.73 2.67
CA LEU A 97 3.26 5.82 1.82
C LEU A 97 4.11 4.89 2.67
N GLN A 98 4.16 3.62 2.28
CA GLN A 98 4.96 2.59 2.95
C GLN A 98 5.88 1.92 1.91
N GLY A 99 7.11 1.70 2.27
CA GLY A 99 8.12 1.03 1.44
C GLY A 99 9.31 1.95 1.29
N ASN A 100 10.17 1.77 0.32
CA ASN A 100 10.09 0.82 -0.81
C ASN A 100 11.50 0.31 -1.16
N LEU A 101 12.20 -0.18 -0.13
CA LEU A 101 13.53 -0.76 -0.34
C LEU A 101 13.45 -1.96 -1.28
N ASP A 102 14.34 -2.01 -2.27
CA ASP A 102 14.51 -3.20 -3.10
C ASP A 102 14.96 -4.36 -2.21
N PRO A 103 14.26 -5.50 -2.21
CA PRO A 103 14.65 -6.68 -1.42
C PRO A 103 16.07 -7.15 -1.74
N CYS A 104 16.55 -6.99 -2.97
CA CYS A 104 17.92 -7.34 -3.35
C CYS A 104 18.98 -6.45 -2.68
N ALA A 105 18.62 -5.26 -2.21
CA ALA A 105 19.54 -4.41 -1.45
C ALA A 105 20.01 -5.07 -0.14
N LEU A 106 19.23 -6.02 0.39
CA LEU A 106 19.60 -6.76 1.62
C LEU A 106 20.80 -7.71 1.44
N TYR A 107 21.23 -7.96 0.21
CA TYR A 107 22.47 -8.70 -0.06
C TYR A 107 23.72 -7.81 0.03
N ALA A 108 23.57 -6.49 0.14
CA ALA A 108 24.66 -5.54 0.26
C ALA A 108 25.26 -5.55 1.69
N PRO A 109 26.50 -5.03 1.88
CA PRO A 109 27.05 -4.76 3.21
C PRO A 109 26.14 -3.81 4.02
N THR A 110 26.15 -3.94 5.35
CA THR A 110 25.27 -3.18 6.25
C THR A 110 25.37 -1.68 6.05
N GLU A 111 26.57 -1.15 5.84
CA GLU A 111 26.81 0.27 5.64
C GLU A 111 26.16 0.79 4.34
N GLU A 112 26.09 -0.07 3.32
CA GLU A 112 25.43 0.29 2.07
C GLU A 112 23.90 0.25 2.21
N ILE A 113 23.36 -0.75 2.92
CA ILE A 113 21.92 -0.80 3.27
C ILE A 113 21.53 0.46 4.03
N GLU A 114 22.31 0.88 5.01
CA GLU A 114 22.07 2.10 5.79
C GLU A 114 21.98 3.35 4.92
N LYS A 115 22.92 3.51 3.97
CA LYS A 115 22.93 4.63 3.01
C LYS A 115 21.68 4.62 2.13
N ILE A 116 21.32 3.45 1.60
CA ILE A 116 20.13 3.31 0.74
C ILE A 116 18.88 3.70 1.51
N VAL A 117 18.72 3.20 2.75
CA VAL A 117 17.55 3.51 3.61
C VAL A 117 17.51 5.00 3.95
N LYS A 118 18.64 5.61 4.33
CA LYS A 118 18.72 7.06 4.59
C LYS A 118 18.32 7.90 3.37
N ASN A 119 18.81 7.52 2.20
CA ASN A 119 18.47 8.19 0.95
C ASN A 119 16.98 8.04 0.61
N MET A 120 16.41 6.84 0.77
CA MET A 120 14.99 6.60 0.57
C MET A 120 14.13 7.44 1.54
N ALA A 121 14.49 7.49 2.81
CA ALA A 121 13.74 8.21 3.84
C ALA A 121 13.84 9.75 3.74
N SER A 122 14.80 10.26 2.98
CA SER A 122 14.99 11.72 2.76
C SER A 122 14.18 12.27 1.58
N ARG A 123 13.47 11.43 0.84
CA ARG A 123 12.65 11.78 -0.32
C ARG A 123 11.19 11.94 0.04
#